data_b9b829da64648ec648cfde350215bb77
#
_entry.id   b9b829da64648ec648cfde350215bb77
#
_cell.length_a   1.000
_cell.length_b   1.000
_cell.length_c   1.000
_cell.angle_alpha   90.00
_cell.angle_beta   90.00
_cell.angle_gamma   90.00
#
_symmetry.space_group_name_H-M   'P 1'
#
loop_
_entity.id
_entity.type
_entity.pdbx_description
1 polymer ?
#
loop_
_entity_poly.entity_id
_entity_poly.type
_entity_poly.pdbx_seq_one_letter_code
_entity_poly.pdbx_strand_id
1 'polypeptide(L)'
;MKKLLLAILVIPAVAFAWEPTKSITVIFPNGPGAGNEISFRIVAAQVEKKTGASFVSEHRPGVDGNVAMNHFNTVPADGYTVAVPACQSNWVTAEIWYPHAVKYNAMEFEPVANIARSPLAFFAKPGSTVNTPEDLIRDIKAKKRPITFAIGGGGHKLAVEYLVDRLKIQGGDQVITAMYKGPAQALLDVMGGHAEFAVTPIAVGWPHVQAGKLKLIGIANETPIRGLEKYPLMKTYVPGLNIHGCWNMVLPKGTPPDVQEWYRANFIPALNSKESNEKFTENMMFITPAEHTPEGVRASMVRLRQVWQPIAQKIKP
;
A
#
# COMPACT_ATOMS: atom_id res chain seq x y z
N MET A 1 40.62 -63.25 -9.59
CA MET A 1 39.93 -62.31 -8.75
C MET A 1 39.26 -61.26 -9.65
N LYS A 2 37.94 -61.38 -9.92
CA LYS A 2 37.19 -60.47 -10.77
C LYS A 2 36.69 -59.29 -9.90
N LYS A 3 37.16 -58.09 -10.18
CA LYS A 3 36.66 -56.89 -9.51
C LYS A 3 35.33 -56.48 -10.15
N LEU A 4 34.26 -56.57 -9.37
CA LEU A 4 32.92 -56.10 -9.75
C LEU A 4 32.91 -54.60 -9.55
N LEU A 5 32.88 -53.80 -10.64
CA LEU A 5 32.63 -52.36 -10.58
C LEU A 5 31.11 -52.14 -10.43
N LEU A 6 30.70 -51.67 -9.26
CA LEU A 6 29.33 -51.23 -9.00
C LEU A 6 29.15 -49.80 -9.58
N ALA A 7 28.47 -49.70 -10.72
CA ALA A 7 28.11 -48.42 -11.30
C ALA A 7 26.90 -47.86 -10.51
N ILE A 8 27.12 -46.80 -9.73
CA ILE A 8 26.05 -46.05 -9.05
C ILE A 8 25.34 -45.19 -10.12
N LEU A 9 24.13 -45.64 -10.46
CA LEU A 9 23.24 -44.86 -11.34
C LEU A 9 22.71 -43.67 -10.54
N VAL A 10 23.28 -42.46 -10.73
CA VAL A 10 22.75 -41.22 -10.20
C VAL A 10 21.56 -40.84 -11.08
N ILE A 11 20.34 -41.16 -10.64
CA ILE A 11 19.11 -40.69 -11.25
C ILE A 11 19.00 -39.20 -10.86
N PRO A 12 19.01 -38.27 -11.81
CA PRO A 12 18.75 -36.85 -11.50
C PRO A 12 17.32 -36.77 -10.93
N ALA A 13 17.19 -36.32 -9.70
CA ALA A 13 15.88 -35.91 -9.15
C ALA A 13 15.36 -34.75 -10.00
N VAL A 14 14.36 -35.01 -10.84
CA VAL A 14 13.59 -33.98 -11.50
C VAL A 14 12.84 -33.28 -10.38
N ALA A 15 13.37 -32.15 -9.91
CA ALA A 15 12.63 -31.29 -9.03
C ALA A 15 11.45 -30.74 -9.85
N PHE A 16 10.24 -31.25 -9.59
CA PHE A 16 9.02 -30.65 -10.11
C PHE A 16 8.95 -29.24 -9.53
N ALA A 17 9.04 -28.23 -10.39
CA ALA A 17 8.77 -26.86 -9.98
C ALA A 17 7.33 -26.80 -9.43
N TRP A 18 7.16 -26.14 -8.27
CA TRP A 18 5.83 -25.97 -7.69
C TRP A 18 4.91 -25.24 -8.65
N GLU A 19 3.68 -25.74 -8.80
CA GLU A 19 2.60 -25.09 -9.55
C GLU A 19 1.30 -25.17 -8.75
N PRO A 20 0.46 -24.10 -8.75
CA PRO A 20 -0.78 -24.11 -8.02
C PRO A 20 -1.80 -25.06 -8.67
N THR A 21 -2.34 -25.98 -7.89
CA THR A 21 -3.38 -26.93 -8.30
C THR A 21 -4.79 -26.55 -7.79
N LYS A 22 -4.89 -25.51 -6.98
CA LYS A 22 -6.13 -24.93 -6.43
C LYS A 22 -6.01 -23.41 -6.35
N SER A 23 -7.12 -22.73 -6.10
CA SER A 23 -7.15 -21.26 -5.96
C SER A 23 -6.24 -20.79 -4.84
N ILE A 24 -5.60 -19.65 -5.07
CA ILE A 24 -4.72 -18.95 -4.14
C ILE A 24 -5.51 -17.86 -3.43
N THR A 25 -5.51 -17.85 -2.11
CA THR A 25 -6.11 -16.80 -1.31
C THR A 25 -5.18 -15.58 -1.24
N VAL A 26 -5.72 -14.41 -1.52
CA VAL A 26 -5.00 -13.14 -1.43
C VAL A 26 -5.57 -12.31 -0.29
N ILE A 27 -4.81 -12.16 0.78
CA ILE A 27 -5.23 -11.41 1.96
C ILE A 27 -4.96 -9.90 1.74
N PHE A 28 -6.03 -9.12 1.83
CA PHE A 28 -5.99 -7.66 1.79
C PHE A 28 -6.31 -7.08 3.17
N PRO A 29 -5.39 -6.28 3.76
CA PRO A 29 -5.58 -5.65 5.07
C PRO A 29 -6.66 -4.55 5.11
N ASN A 30 -7.15 -4.13 3.96
CA ASN A 30 -8.16 -3.10 3.80
C ASN A 30 -9.48 -3.68 3.26
N GLY A 31 -10.55 -2.91 3.36
CA GLY A 31 -11.80 -3.23 2.67
C GLY A 31 -11.66 -3.14 1.15
N PRO A 32 -12.66 -3.65 0.39
CA PRO A 32 -12.65 -3.65 -1.07
C PRO A 32 -12.45 -2.26 -1.68
N GLY A 33 -11.83 -2.22 -2.88
CA GLY A 33 -11.57 -0.98 -3.62
C GLY A 33 -10.39 -0.17 -3.09
N ALA A 34 -9.57 -0.74 -2.20
CA ALA A 34 -8.32 -0.12 -1.77
C ALA A 34 -7.21 -0.30 -2.82
N GLY A 35 -6.20 0.56 -2.79
CA GLY A 35 -5.13 0.57 -3.78
C GLY A 35 -4.31 -0.72 -3.85
N ASN A 36 -4.20 -1.47 -2.76
CA ASN A 36 -3.56 -2.78 -2.72
C ASN A 36 -4.32 -3.82 -3.59
N GLU A 37 -5.64 -3.84 -3.52
CA GLU A 37 -6.44 -4.73 -4.36
C GLU A 37 -6.42 -4.28 -5.82
N ILE A 38 -6.61 -2.98 -6.09
CA ILE A 38 -6.58 -2.44 -7.45
C ILE A 38 -5.24 -2.78 -8.13
N SER A 39 -4.12 -2.51 -7.46
CA SER A 39 -2.79 -2.79 -8.01
C SER A 39 -2.55 -4.28 -8.22
N PHE A 40 -2.95 -5.12 -7.27
CA PHE A 40 -2.81 -6.57 -7.39
C PHE A 40 -3.62 -7.11 -8.58
N ARG A 41 -4.89 -6.71 -8.74
CA ARG A 41 -5.77 -7.19 -9.82
C ARG A 41 -5.24 -6.84 -11.21
N ILE A 42 -4.59 -5.69 -11.38
CA ILE A 42 -3.95 -5.31 -12.66
C ILE A 42 -2.93 -6.37 -13.10
N VAL A 43 -2.12 -6.85 -12.17
CA VAL A 43 -1.05 -7.82 -12.45
C VAL A 43 -1.58 -9.24 -12.47
N ALA A 44 -2.43 -9.58 -11.50
CA ALA A 44 -3.01 -10.93 -11.36
C ALA A 44 -3.74 -11.39 -12.62
N ALA A 45 -4.47 -10.49 -13.29
CA ALA A 45 -5.17 -10.82 -14.53
C ALA A 45 -4.24 -11.36 -15.64
N GLN A 46 -3.01 -10.85 -15.72
CA GLN A 46 -2.03 -11.35 -16.69
C GLN A 46 -1.43 -12.69 -16.25
N VAL A 47 -1.18 -12.85 -14.94
CA VAL A 47 -0.68 -14.12 -14.38
C VAL A 47 -1.73 -15.21 -14.56
N GLU A 48 -2.99 -14.94 -14.25
CA GLU A 48 -4.14 -15.85 -14.46
C GLU A 48 -4.22 -16.30 -15.92
N LYS A 49 -4.16 -15.35 -16.86
CA LYS A 49 -4.17 -15.62 -18.30
C LYS A 49 -3.01 -16.51 -18.76
N LYS A 50 -1.81 -16.30 -18.19
CA LYS A 50 -0.60 -17.02 -18.56
C LYS A 50 -0.55 -18.43 -17.98
N THR A 51 -0.96 -18.59 -16.71
CA THR A 51 -0.69 -19.79 -15.91
C THR A 51 -1.94 -20.65 -15.66
N GLY A 52 -3.14 -20.10 -15.83
CA GLY A 52 -4.39 -20.73 -15.39
C GLY A 52 -4.60 -20.67 -13.88
N ALA A 53 -3.71 -20.06 -13.12
CA ALA A 53 -3.88 -19.86 -11.68
C ALA A 53 -5.13 -19.00 -11.41
N SER A 54 -5.74 -19.16 -10.24
CA SER A 54 -6.90 -18.38 -9.79
C SER A 54 -6.62 -17.72 -8.46
N PHE A 55 -6.92 -16.41 -8.34
CA PHE A 55 -6.69 -15.62 -7.13
C PHE A 55 -8.02 -15.15 -6.53
N VAL A 56 -8.28 -15.53 -5.28
CA VAL A 56 -9.49 -15.20 -4.53
C VAL A 56 -9.16 -14.15 -3.46
N SER A 57 -9.85 -12.99 -3.52
CA SER A 57 -9.68 -11.91 -2.55
C SER A 57 -10.30 -12.28 -1.20
N GLU A 58 -9.54 -12.08 -0.14
CA GLU A 58 -10.00 -12.14 1.24
C GLU A 58 -9.67 -10.81 1.95
N HIS A 59 -10.70 -10.06 2.33
CA HIS A 59 -10.56 -8.78 3.01
C HIS A 59 -10.68 -8.96 4.52
N ARG A 60 -9.64 -8.57 5.28
CA ARG A 60 -9.61 -8.60 6.76
C ARG A 60 -9.23 -7.23 7.33
N PRO A 61 -10.10 -6.22 7.21
CA PRO A 61 -9.82 -4.91 7.77
C PRO A 61 -9.88 -4.93 9.30
N GLY A 62 -9.17 -3.99 9.93
CA GLY A 62 -9.18 -3.78 11.38
C GLY A 62 -7.79 -3.48 11.92
N VAL A 63 -7.74 -2.59 12.93
CA VAL A 63 -6.51 -2.14 13.58
C VAL A 63 -5.43 -1.77 12.55
N ASP A 64 -5.79 -0.91 11.59
CA ASP A 64 -4.91 -0.49 10.49
C ASP A 64 -4.32 -1.66 9.67
N GLY A 65 -5.11 -2.72 9.46
CA GLY A 65 -4.71 -3.92 8.72
C GLY A 65 -3.95 -4.96 9.54
N ASN A 66 -3.67 -4.70 10.82
CA ASN A 66 -2.91 -5.64 11.65
C ASN A 66 -3.70 -6.92 11.97
N VAL A 67 -5.04 -6.90 11.91
CA VAL A 67 -5.88 -8.10 12.00
C VAL A 67 -5.54 -9.08 10.87
N ALA A 68 -5.44 -8.58 9.64
CA ALA A 68 -5.06 -9.38 8.47
C ALA A 68 -3.64 -9.95 8.62
N MET A 69 -2.68 -9.11 9.03
CA MET A 69 -1.27 -9.52 9.09
C MET A 69 -0.99 -10.48 10.24
N ASN A 70 -1.69 -10.35 11.37
CA ASN A 70 -1.65 -11.35 12.44
C ASN A 70 -2.16 -12.71 11.96
N HIS A 71 -3.28 -12.73 11.22
CA HIS A 71 -3.78 -13.97 10.62
C HIS A 71 -2.80 -14.51 9.58
N PHE A 72 -2.28 -13.66 8.68
CA PHE A 72 -1.29 -14.07 7.70
C PHE A 72 -0.02 -14.68 8.32
N ASN A 73 0.37 -14.22 9.50
CA ASN A 73 1.53 -14.81 10.23
C ASN A 73 1.28 -16.24 10.72
N THR A 74 0.05 -16.73 10.67
CA THR A 74 -0.33 -18.08 11.16
C THR A 74 -0.72 -19.05 10.04
N VAL A 75 -0.80 -18.59 8.79
CA VAL A 75 -1.17 -19.47 7.67
C VAL A 75 -0.02 -20.37 7.24
N PRO A 76 -0.29 -21.55 6.64
CA PRO A 76 0.76 -22.43 6.09
C PRO A 76 1.60 -21.71 5.03
N ALA A 77 2.89 -22.02 5.02
CA ALA A 77 3.85 -21.52 4.03
C ALA A 77 3.89 -22.41 2.76
N ASP A 78 2.71 -22.84 2.28
CA ASP A 78 2.54 -23.81 1.20
C ASP A 78 2.31 -23.20 -0.19
N GLY A 79 2.30 -21.87 -0.27
CA GLY A 79 2.11 -21.11 -1.52
C GLY A 79 0.65 -20.82 -1.86
N TYR A 80 -0.33 -21.27 -1.09
CA TYR A 80 -1.75 -21.02 -1.38
C TYR A 80 -2.35 -19.82 -0.65
N THR A 81 -1.53 -19.11 0.12
CA THR A 81 -1.95 -17.83 0.72
C THR A 81 -0.85 -16.79 0.54
N VAL A 82 -1.21 -15.65 -0.02
CA VAL A 82 -0.34 -14.47 -0.16
C VAL A 82 -1.01 -13.27 0.50
N ALA A 83 -0.24 -12.24 0.82
CA ALA A 83 -0.80 -10.98 1.30
C ALA A 83 -0.28 -9.79 0.51
N VAL A 84 -1.09 -8.72 0.48
CA VAL A 84 -0.73 -7.44 -0.14
C VAL A 84 -0.89 -6.30 0.89
N PRO A 85 0.00 -6.25 1.90
CA PRO A 85 -0.02 -5.20 2.92
C PRO A 85 0.43 -3.85 2.41
N ALA A 86 0.04 -2.80 3.14
CA ALA A 86 0.50 -1.44 2.91
C ALA A 86 1.83 -1.18 3.63
N CYS A 87 2.79 -0.56 2.92
CA CYS A 87 4.15 -0.36 3.45
C CYS A 87 4.15 0.46 4.76
N GLN A 88 3.46 1.59 4.80
CA GLN A 88 3.47 2.45 5.97
C GLN A 88 2.75 1.81 7.17
N SER A 89 1.54 1.28 6.95
CA SER A 89 0.73 0.70 8.02
C SER A 89 1.40 -0.54 8.64
N ASN A 90 1.87 -1.47 7.79
CA ASN A 90 2.25 -2.79 8.27
C ASN A 90 3.77 -2.99 8.47
N TRP A 91 4.62 -2.10 7.93
CA TRP A 91 6.08 -2.13 8.16
C TRP A 91 6.61 -0.97 8.99
N VAL A 92 5.94 0.21 8.96
CA VAL A 92 6.46 1.41 9.61
C VAL A 92 5.76 1.69 10.93
N THR A 93 4.42 1.78 10.93
CA THR A 93 3.66 2.26 12.09
C THR A 93 3.12 1.16 12.98
N ALA A 94 2.98 -0.07 12.47
CA ALA A 94 2.35 -1.18 13.20
C ALA A 94 2.89 -1.36 14.63
N GLU A 95 4.19 -1.58 14.77
CA GLU A 95 4.85 -1.83 16.05
C GLU A 95 4.85 -0.61 16.98
N ILE A 96 4.77 0.61 16.42
CA ILE A 96 4.83 1.87 17.16
C ILE A 96 3.45 2.24 17.71
N TRP A 97 2.42 2.14 16.85
CA TRP A 97 1.08 2.58 17.21
C TRP A 97 0.22 1.49 17.83
N TYR A 98 0.53 0.23 17.55
CA TYR A 98 -0.26 -0.92 17.99
C TYR A 98 0.59 -2.02 18.65
N PRO A 99 1.52 -1.69 19.59
CA PRO A 99 2.50 -2.64 20.12
C PRO A 99 1.87 -3.88 20.79
N HIS A 100 0.67 -3.71 21.36
CA HIS A 100 -0.06 -4.81 22.00
C HIS A 100 -0.93 -5.64 21.02
N ALA A 101 -1.23 -5.10 19.83
CA ALA A 101 -2.07 -5.74 18.83
C ALA A 101 -1.27 -6.45 17.75
N VAL A 102 -0.01 -6.07 17.51
CA VAL A 102 0.85 -6.66 16.48
C VAL A 102 1.53 -7.91 17.01
N LYS A 103 1.33 -9.03 16.31
CA LYS A 103 1.88 -10.36 16.65
C LYS A 103 2.74 -10.93 15.53
N TYR A 104 3.25 -10.11 14.65
CA TYR A 104 4.09 -10.48 13.51
C TYR A 104 5.30 -9.55 13.41
N ASN A 105 6.34 -10.04 12.75
CA ASN A 105 7.44 -9.21 12.29
C ASN A 105 7.38 -9.14 10.75
N ALA A 106 7.01 -7.99 10.22
CA ALA A 106 6.85 -7.82 8.78
C ALA A 106 8.14 -8.06 7.98
N MET A 107 9.31 -7.88 8.60
CA MET A 107 10.61 -8.11 7.95
C MET A 107 10.94 -9.60 7.77
N GLU A 108 10.16 -10.49 8.40
CA GLU A 108 10.34 -11.95 8.27
C GLU A 108 9.51 -12.56 7.14
N PHE A 109 8.53 -11.84 6.58
CA PHE A 109 7.80 -12.32 5.41
C PHE A 109 8.71 -12.40 4.19
N GLU A 110 8.38 -13.31 3.27
CA GLU A 110 9.14 -13.48 2.03
C GLU A 110 8.60 -12.55 0.93
N PRO A 111 9.33 -11.46 0.57
CA PRO A 111 8.85 -10.55 -0.43
C PRO A 111 8.89 -11.16 -1.83
N VAL A 112 7.82 -10.95 -2.60
CA VAL A 112 7.82 -11.21 -4.04
C VAL A 112 8.28 -9.96 -4.78
N ALA A 113 7.53 -8.87 -4.64
CA ALA A 113 7.82 -7.58 -5.26
C ALA A 113 7.02 -6.45 -4.58
N ASN A 114 7.45 -5.19 -4.75
CA ASN A 114 6.54 -4.06 -4.62
C ASN A 114 5.66 -4.02 -5.87
N ILE A 115 4.34 -4.06 -5.68
CA ILE A 115 3.41 -4.11 -6.82
C ILE A 115 3.25 -2.73 -7.45
N ALA A 116 2.96 -1.73 -6.62
CA ALA A 116 2.79 -0.36 -7.07
C ALA A 116 2.89 0.63 -5.91
N ARG A 117 3.06 1.89 -6.30
CA ARG A 117 2.95 3.07 -5.46
C ARG A 117 1.93 4.02 -6.03
N SER A 118 1.28 4.80 -5.18
CA SER A 118 0.42 5.90 -5.59
C SER A 118 0.58 7.06 -4.61
N PRO A 119 0.89 8.28 -5.05
CA PRO A 119 1.00 9.42 -4.16
C PRO A 119 -0.26 9.59 -3.32
N LEU A 120 -0.09 9.99 -2.07
CA LEU A 120 -1.23 10.43 -1.28
C LEU A 120 -1.69 11.80 -1.80
N ALA A 121 -2.99 12.01 -1.75
CA ALA A 121 -3.60 13.25 -2.17
C ALA A 121 -4.64 13.70 -1.15
N PHE A 122 -4.83 15.01 -1.09
CA PHE A 122 -5.78 15.69 -0.22
C PHE A 122 -7.03 16.00 -1.02
N PHE A 123 -8.17 15.55 -0.54
CA PHE A 123 -9.46 15.69 -1.19
C PHE A 123 -10.43 16.47 -0.30
N ALA A 124 -11.36 17.20 -0.93
CA ALA A 124 -12.50 17.82 -0.28
C ALA A 124 -13.80 17.50 -1.03
N LYS A 125 -14.94 17.70 -0.35
CA LYS A 125 -16.25 17.61 -0.99
C LYS A 125 -16.43 18.70 -2.07
N PRO A 126 -17.29 18.52 -3.07
CA PRO A 126 -17.45 19.48 -4.18
C PRO A 126 -17.82 20.89 -3.74
N GLY A 127 -18.69 21.04 -2.73
CA GLY A 127 -19.12 22.33 -2.18
C GLY A 127 -18.14 23.00 -1.20
N SER A 128 -16.94 22.44 -1.00
CA SER A 128 -15.93 23.06 -0.14
C SER A 128 -15.46 24.40 -0.69
N THR A 129 -15.19 25.36 0.19
CA THR A 129 -14.53 26.64 -0.16
C THR A 129 -13.02 26.48 -0.29
N VAL A 130 -12.46 25.34 0.19
CA VAL A 130 -11.05 24.99 0.09
C VAL A 130 -10.79 24.37 -1.30
N ASN A 131 -9.93 25.01 -2.08
CA ASN A 131 -9.58 24.57 -3.43
C ASN A 131 -8.10 24.28 -3.61
N THR A 132 -7.25 24.79 -2.72
CA THR A 132 -5.80 24.71 -2.80
C THR A 132 -5.19 24.28 -1.45
N PRO A 133 -3.92 23.83 -1.43
CA PRO A 133 -3.21 23.60 -0.17
C PRO A 133 -3.11 24.87 0.70
N GLU A 134 -3.01 26.05 0.07
CA GLU A 134 -2.97 27.33 0.79
C GLU A 134 -4.28 27.60 1.52
N ASP A 135 -5.43 27.37 0.86
CA ASP A 135 -6.74 27.48 1.49
C ASP A 135 -6.87 26.55 2.68
N LEU A 136 -6.45 25.27 2.51
CA LEU A 136 -6.47 24.28 3.58
C LEU A 136 -5.62 24.72 4.78
N ILE A 137 -4.39 25.17 4.52
CA ILE A 137 -3.48 25.64 5.57
C ILE A 137 -4.05 26.87 6.29
N ARG A 138 -4.66 27.80 5.55
CA ARG A 138 -5.33 28.98 6.11
C ARG A 138 -6.48 28.57 7.03
N ASP A 139 -7.33 27.65 6.62
CA ASP A 139 -8.45 27.14 7.42
C ASP A 139 -7.96 26.48 8.71
N ILE A 140 -6.95 25.62 8.61
CA ILE A 140 -6.36 24.96 9.78
C ILE A 140 -5.77 26.00 10.75
N LYS A 141 -5.03 26.99 10.25
CA LYS A 141 -4.42 28.04 11.08
C LYS A 141 -5.42 29.00 11.70
N ALA A 142 -6.56 29.21 11.07
CA ALA A 142 -7.60 30.10 11.57
C ALA A 142 -8.26 29.61 12.86
N LYS A 143 -8.12 28.33 13.20
CA LYS A 143 -8.59 27.69 14.45
C LYS A 143 -10.06 27.97 14.81
N LYS A 144 -10.91 28.20 13.81
CA LYS A 144 -12.32 28.53 14.04
C LYS A 144 -13.16 27.35 14.53
N ARG A 145 -12.74 26.15 14.19
CA ARG A 145 -13.39 24.87 14.53
C ARG A 145 -12.42 23.71 14.25
N PRO A 146 -12.65 22.53 14.84
CA PRO A 146 -11.92 21.34 14.44
C PRO A 146 -12.13 21.00 12.96
N ILE A 147 -11.08 20.53 12.30
CA ILE A 147 -11.09 20.08 10.90
C ILE A 147 -10.91 18.57 10.88
N THR A 148 -11.82 17.86 10.24
CA THR A 148 -11.81 16.40 10.18
C THR A 148 -11.25 15.88 8.86
N PHE A 149 -10.24 15.03 8.96
CA PHE A 149 -9.69 14.24 7.86
C PHE A 149 -10.15 12.79 7.97
N ALA A 150 -10.89 12.32 6.99
CA ALA A 150 -11.18 10.90 6.80
C ALA A 150 -9.94 10.20 6.24
N ILE A 151 -9.49 9.14 6.90
CA ILE A 151 -8.30 8.39 6.53
C ILE A 151 -8.59 6.89 6.54
N GLY A 152 -7.89 6.12 5.72
CA GLY A 152 -8.10 4.68 5.61
C GLY A 152 -6.83 3.87 5.83
N GLY A 153 -5.85 4.41 6.59
CA GLY A 153 -4.61 3.71 6.92
C GLY A 153 -3.55 4.61 7.54
N GLY A 154 -2.58 3.98 8.19
CA GLY A 154 -1.52 4.67 8.95
C GLY A 154 -0.68 5.63 8.12
N GLY A 155 -0.39 5.29 6.87
CA GLY A 155 0.29 6.22 5.96
C GLY A 155 -0.48 7.51 5.72
N HIS A 156 -1.81 7.44 5.69
CA HIS A 156 -2.68 8.62 5.54
C HIS A 156 -2.64 9.48 6.82
N LYS A 157 -2.67 8.83 7.99
CA LYS A 157 -2.50 9.51 9.27
C LYS A 157 -1.13 10.20 9.33
N LEU A 158 -0.05 9.51 8.96
CA LEU A 158 1.28 10.11 8.89
C LEU A 158 1.32 11.38 8.04
N ALA A 159 0.63 11.41 6.91
CA ALA A 159 0.59 12.59 6.04
C ALA A 159 -0.11 13.79 6.72
N VAL A 160 -1.24 13.53 7.40
CA VAL A 160 -1.98 14.58 8.14
C VAL A 160 -1.15 15.09 9.31
N GLU A 161 -0.58 14.19 10.09
CA GLU A 161 0.22 14.56 11.27
C GLU A 161 1.52 15.28 10.88
N TYR A 162 2.15 14.87 9.78
CA TYR A 162 3.29 15.59 9.23
C TYR A 162 2.91 17.02 8.84
N LEU A 163 1.75 17.20 8.21
CA LEU A 163 1.20 18.52 7.90
C LEU A 163 1.05 19.36 9.17
N VAL A 164 0.42 18.81 10.20
CA VAL A 164 0.17 19.48 11.50
C VAL A 164 1.48 19.88 12.18
N ASP A 165 2.45 18.96 12.25
CA ASP A 165 3.79 19.20 12.83
C ASP A 165 4.52 20.34 12.10
N ARG A 166 4.56 20.30 10.76
CA ARG A 166 5.23 21.31 9.94
C ARG A 166 4.58 22.69 10.01
N LEU A 167 3.29 22.76 10.19
CA LEU A 167 2.56 24.00 10.39
C LEU A 167 2.67 24.54 11.82
N LYS A 168 3.32 23.78 12.74
CA LYS A 168 3.44 24.13 14.16
C LYS A 168 2.10 24.43 14.81
N ILE A 169 1.08 23.65 14.47
CA ILE A 169 -0.25 23.80 15.02
C ILE A 169 -0.24 23.29 16.45
N GLN A 170 -0.39 24.18 17.41
CA GLN A 170 -0.51 23.83 18.82
C GLN A 170 -1.99 23.55 19.18
N GLY A 171 -2.22 22.49 19.92
CA GLY A 171 -3.56 22.05 20.35
C GLY A 171 -4.09 20.93 19.44
N GLY A 172 -3.95 19.68 19.87
CA GLY A 172 -4.32 18.48 19.12
C GLY A 172 -5.79 18.40 18.71
N ASP A 173 -6.65 19.22 19.27
CA ASP A 173 -8.10 19.24 19.03
C ASP A 173 -8.51 19.97 17.75
N GLN A 174 -7.55 20.60 17.04
CA GLN A 174 -7.83 21.40 15.84
C GLN A 174 -7.89 20.54 14.56
N VAL A 175 -7.21 19.41 14.55
CA VAL A 175 -7.21 18.47 13.43
C VAL A 175 -7.54 17.08 13.95
N ILE A 176 -8.63 16.54 13.48
CA ILE A 176 -9.14 15.21 13.85
C ILE A 176 -8.91 14.26 12.68
N THR A 177 -8.30 13.12 12.94
CA THR A 177 -8.21 12.03 11.97
C THR A 177 -9.24 10.96 12.30
N ALA A 178 -10.24 10.78 11.43
CA ALA A 178 -11.24 9.72 11.54
C ALA A 178 -10.77 8.50 10.74
N MET A 179 -10.50 7.38 11.42
CA MET A 179 -10.00 6.15 10.81
C MET A 179 -11.16 5.28 10.31
N TYR A 180 -11.11 4.92 9.03
CA TYR A 180 -12.05 4.02 8.34
C TYR A 180 -11.40 2.66 8.05
N LYS A 181 -12.23 1.66 7.69
CA LYS A 181 -11.77 0.31 7.29
C LYS A 181 -10.97 0.29 5.97
N GLY A 182 -10.85 1.43 5.31
CA GLY A 182 -10.09 1.60 4.08
C GLY A 182 -10.36 2.94 3.41
N PRO A 183 -9.55 3.30 2.40
CA PRO A 183 -9.61 4.60 1.74
C PRO A 183 -10.92 4.84 0.99
N ALA A 184 -11.54 3.82 0.41
CA ALA A 184 -12.81 3.96 -0.31
C ALA A 184 -13.93 4.46 0.62
N GLN A 185 -14.04 3.90 1.84
CA GLN A 185 -15.04 4.34 2.82
C GLN A 185 -14.79 5.78 3.30
N ALA A 186 -13.51 6.15 3.52
CA ALA A 186 -13.13 7.50 3.87
C ALA A 186 -13.61 8.52 2.83
N LEU A 187 -13.44 8.21 1.54
CA LEU A 187 -13.90 9.07 0.44
C LEU A 187 -15.43 9.15 0.35
N LEU A 188 -16.15 8.05 0.61
CA LEU A 188 -17.62 8.06 0.64
C LEU A 188 -18.15 9.03 1.70
N ASP A 189 -17.56 9.06 2.88
CA ASP A 189 -17.95 9.96 3.95
C ASP A 189 -17.68 11.43 3.63
N VAL A 190 -16.58 11.73 2.92
CA VAL A 190 -16.32 13.09 2.43
C VAL A 190 -17.32 13.49 1.33
N MET A 191 -17.66 12.58 0.42
CA MET A 191 -18.67 12.83 -0.60
C MET A 191 -20.07 13.04 0.01
N GLY A 192 -20.38 12.31 1.09
CA GLY A 192 -21.62 12.47 1.87
C GLY A 192 -21.63 13.71 2.79
N GLY A 193 -20.50 14.39 2.96
CA GLY A 193 -20.39 15.56 3.81
C GLY A 193 -20.23 15.29 5.30
N HIS A 194 -20.03 13.99 5.70
CA HIS A 194 -19.80 13.57 7.08
C HIS A 194 -18.36 13.88 7.57
N ALA A 195 -17.42 13.97 6.64
CA ALA A 195 -16.08 14.48 6.87
C ALA A 195 -15.77 15.59 5.87
N GLU A 196 -14.83 16.48 6.22
CA GLU A 196 -14.53 17.66 5.39
C GLU A 196 -13.50 17.34 4.33
N PHE A 197 -12.47 16.62 4.72
CA PHE A 197 -11.33 16.27 3.90
C PHE A 197 -11.05 14.78 3.99
N ALA A 198 -10.40 14.25 2.96
CA ALA A 198 -9.77 12.94 3.02
C ALA A 198 -8.30 13.03 2.59
N VAL A 199 -7.49 12.14 3.16
CA VAL A 199 -6.16 11.85 2.65
C VAL A 199 -6.12 10.38 2.28
N THR A 200 -5.95 10.08 0.98
CA THR A 200 -5.90 8.72 0.46
C THR A 200 -4.95 8.65 -0.75
N PRO A 201 -4.54 7.45 -1.21
CA PRO A 201 -3.86 7.34 -2.50
C PRO A 201 -4.69 7.96 -3.61
N ILE A 202 -4.05 8.74 -4.49
CA ILE A 202 -4.74 9.40 -5.59
C ILE A 202 -5.46 8.40 -6.50
N ALA A 203 -4.92 7.20 -6.65
CA ALA A 203 -5.53 6.11 -7.40
C ALA A 203 -6.98 5.80 -6.96
N VAL A 204 -7.29 5.92 -5.68
CA VAL A 204 -8.64 5.65 -5.15
C VAL A 204 -9.56 6.85 -5.33
N GLY A 205 -9.02 8.07 -5.18
CA GLY A 205 -9.82 9.30 -5.25
C GLY A 205 -10.04 9.83 -6.66
N TRP A 206 -9.14 9.57 -7.58
CA TRP A 206 -9.14 10.16 -8.92
C TRP A 206 -10.41 9.92 -9.74
N PRO A 207 -11.00 8.71 -9.80
CA PRO A 207 -12.26 8.50 -10.48
C PRO A 207 -13.40 9.40 -9.95
N HIS A 208 -13.41 9.67 -8.66
CA HIS A 208 -14.41 10.56 -8.05
C HIS A 208 -14.15 12.04 -8.37
N VAL A 209 -12.89 12.44 -8.53
CA VAL A 209 -12.54 13.80 -9.02
C VAL A 209 -12.99 13.98 -10.46
N GLN A 210 -12.73 12.99 -11.33
CA GLN A 210 -13.18 13.01 -12.72
C GLN A 210 -14.71 13.07 -12.84
N ALA A 211 -15.42 12.39 -11.94
CA ALA A 211 -16.87 12.42 -11.86
C ALA A 211 -17.45 13.68 -11.17
N GLY A 212 -16.61 14.65 -10.78
CA GLY A 212 -17.02 15.87 -10.09
C GLY A 212 -17.54 15.67 -8.66
N LYS A 213 -17.35 14.48 -8.09
CA LYS A 213 -17.81 14.11 -6.73
C LYS A 213 -16.81 14.46 -5.63
N LEU A 214 -15.59 14.79 -5.98
CA LEU A 214 -14.55 15.25 -5.07
C LEU A 214 -13.74 16.38 -5.74
N LYS A 215 -13.15 17.24 -4.92
CA LYS A 215 -12.09 18.18 -5.33
C LYS A 215 -10.75 17.61 -4.92
N LEU A 216 -9.77 17.69 -5.83
CA LEU A 216 -8.37 17.40 -5.52
C LEU A 216 -7.70 18.71 -5.11
N ILE A 217 -7.28 18.80 -3.84
CA ILE A 217 -6.67 20.00 -3.26
C ILE A 217 -5.18 20.05 -3.54
N GLY A 218 -4.48 18.93 -3.36
CA GLY A 218 -3.04 18.84 -3.57
C GLY A 218 -2.51 17.43 -3.48
N ILE A 219 -1.32 17.21 -4.04
CA ILE A 219 -0.70 15.90 -4.19
C ILE A 219 0.61 15.86 -3.39
N ALA A 220 0.78 14.87 -2.53
CA ALA A 220 2.00 14.64 -1.75
C ALA A 220 3.05 13.89 -2.58
N ASN A 221 3.61 14.54 -3.59
CA ASN A 221 4.63 14.00 -4.49
C ASN A 221 5.80 14.98 -4.69
N GLU A 222 6.96 14.45 -5.13
CA GLU A 222 8.13 15.26 -5.43
C GLU A 222 8.01 16.02 -6.76
N THR A 223 7.42 15.39 -7.75
CA THR A 223 7.30 15.93 -9.11
C THR A 223 5.84 15.93 -9.55
N PRO A 224 5.46 16.79 -10.50
CA PRO A 224 4.15 16.70 -11.13
C PRO A 224 3.89 15.31 -11.71
N ILE A 225 2.65 14.86 -11.64
CA ILE A 225 2.21 13.59 -12.23
C ILE A 225 1.67 13.90 -13.62
N ARG A 226 2.05 13.08 -14.60
CA ARG A 226 1.57 13.21 -15.98
C ARG A 226 0.04 13.23 -16.03
N GLY A 227 -0.52 14.25 -16.64
CA GLY A 227 -1.97 14.49 -16.73
C GLY A 227 -2.58 15.19 -15.51
N LEU A 228 -1.79 15.47 -14.47
CA LEU A 228 -2.20 16.16 -13.26
C LEU A 228 -1.34 17.39 -12.95
N GLU A 229 -0.61 17.92 -13.92
CA GLU A 229 0.33 19.03 -13.77
C GLU A 229 -0.33 20.31 -13.25
N LYS A 230 -1.63 20.46 -13.49
CA LYS A 230 -2.42 21.61 -13.01
C LYS A 230 -2.69 21.58 -11.50
N TYR A 231 -2.51 20.42 -10.85
CA TYR A 231 -2.77 20.29 -9.41
C TYR A 231 -1.50 20.57 -8.62
N PRO A 232 -1.60 21.37 -7.52
CA PRO A 232 -0.44 21.76 -6.75
C PRO A 232 0.18 20.58 -5.99
N LEU A 233 1.51 20.63 -5.84
CA LEU A 233 2.23 19.71 -4.98
C LEU A 233 2.23 20.20 -3.54
N MET A 234 1.87 19.35 -2.60
CA MET A 234 1.86 19.66 -1.17
C MET A 234 3.23 20.12 -0.65
N LYS A 235 4.33 19.60 -1.18
CA LYS A 235 5.70 19.96 -0.78
C LYS A 235 6.02 21.45 -0.97
N THR A 236 5.36 22.14 -1.89
CA THR A 236 5.53 23.58 -2.11
C THR A 236 5.09 24.40 -0.89
N TYR A 237 4.09 23.91 -0.17
CA TYR A 237 3.49 24.55 0.99
C TYR A 237 3.95 23.92 2.31
N VAL A 238 4.28 22.64 2.28
CA VAL A 238 4.72 21.85 3.42
C VAL A 238 5.98 21.08 3.01
N PRO A 239 7.18 21.68 3.17
CA PRO A 239 8.43 21.09 2.73
C PRO A 239 8.63 19.67 3.30
N GLY A 240 8.96 18.72 2.44
CA GLY A 240 9.17 17.30 2.77
C GLY A 240 7.90 16.46 2.85
N LEU A 241 6.71 17.01 2.61
CA LEU A 241 5.50 16.20 2.51
C LEU A 241 5.47 15.46 1.15
N ASN A 242 6.14 14.32 1.15
CA ASN A 242 6.21 13.38 0.04
C ASN A 242 5.96 11.97 0.58
N ILE A 243 4.74 11.48 0.43
CA ILE A 243 4.33 10.19 0.96
C ILE A 243 3.39 9.49 -0.01
N HIS A 244 3.62 8.19 -0.19
CA HIS A 244 2.89 7.39 -1.16
C HIS A 244 2.18 6.23 -0.46
N GLY A 245 1.00 5.83 -0.93
CA GLY A 245 0.52 4.47 -0.80
C GLY A 245 1.51 3.55 -1.50
N CYS A 246 1.85 2.45 -0.87
CA CYS A 246 2.84 1.49 -1.32
C CYS A 246 2.37 0.09 -0.91
N TRP A 247 2.45 -0.87 -1.81
CA TRP A 247 1.90 -2.21 -1.59
C TRP A 247 2.90 -3.27 -2.03
N ASN A 248 3.30 -4.11 -1.08
CA ASN A 248 4.18 -5.23 -1.35
C ASN A 248 3.37 -6.52 -1.42
N MET A 249 3.69 -7.38 -2.36
CA MET A 249 3.24 -8.76 -2.35
C MET A 249 4.21 -9.58 -1.54
N VAL A 250 3.70 -10.33 -0.57
CA VAL A 250 4.51 -11.16 0.32
C VAL A 250 3.92 -12.55 0.49
N LEU A 251 4.81 -13.51 0.74
CA LEU A 251 4.51 -14.88 1.13
C LEU A 251 4.79 -15.05 2.63
N PRO A 252 4.20 -16.06 3.30
CA PRO A 252 4.51 -16.39 4.68
C PRO A 252 6.00 -16.69 4.89
N LYS A 253 6.49 -16.44 6.10
CA LYS A 253 7.84 -16.81 6.51
C LYS A 253 8.10 -18.31 6.28
N GLY A 254 9.24 -18.63 5.66
CA GLY A 254 9.66 -20.01 5.41
C GLY A 254 8.96 -20.68 4.21
N THR A 255 8.30 -19.91 3.36
CA THR A 255 7.79 -20.42 2.07
C THR A 255 8.93 -21.07 1.27
N PRO A 256 8.77 -22.30 0.75
CA PRO A 256 9.81 -23.00 -0.01
C PRO A 256 10.33 -22.20 -1.20
N PRO A 257 11.63 -22.33 -1.56
CA PRO A 257 12.23 -21.55 -2.64
C PRO A 257 11.59 -21.75 -4.02
N ASP A 258 11.14 -22.95 -4.35
CA ASP A 258 10.45 -23.26 -5.61
C ASP A 258 9.08 -22.56 -5.70
N VAL A 259 8.35 -22.47 -4.60
CA VAL A 259 7.12 -21.69 -4.48
C VAL A 259 7.42 -20.20 -4.70
N GLN A 260 8.41 -19.65 -4.00
CA GLN A 260 8.83 -18.26 -4.16
C GLN A 260 9.22 -17.95 -5.59
N GLU A 261 9.95 -18.87 -6.25
CA GLU A 261 10.37 -18.70 -7.63
C GLU A 261 9.19 -18.67 -8.60
N TRP A 262 8.18 -19.54 -8.40
CA TRP A 262 6.96 -19.52 -9.21
C TRP A 262 6.29 -18.13 -9.18
N TYR A 263 6.16 -17.56 -7.98
CA TYR A 263 5.57 -16.21 -7.85
C TYR A 263 6.40 -15.15 -8.57
N ARG A 264 7.71 -15.16 -8.40
CA ARG A 264 8.61 -14.18 -9.05
C ARG A 264 8.62 -14.33 -10.56
N ALA A 265 8.74 -15.55 -11.07
CA ALA A 265 8.78 -15.87 -12.50
C ALA A 265 7.49 -15.47 -13.24
N ASN A 266 6.37 -15.38 -12.53
CA ASN A 266 5.09 -15.00 -13.13
C ASN A 266 4.70 -13.54 -12.84
N PHE A 267 4.89 -13.05 -11.62
CA PHE A 267 4.48 -11.69 -11.26
C PHE A 267 5.45 -10.61 -11.73
N ILE A 268 6.77 -10.82 -11.69
CA ILE A 268 7.74 -9.79 -12.07
C ILE A 268 7.66 -9.44 -13.56
N PRO A 269 7.60 -10.39 -14.52
CA PRO A 269 7.37 -10.07 -15.91
C PRO A 269 6.03 -9.37 -16.16
N ALA A 270 4.96 -9.80 -15.47
CA ALA A 270 3.64 -9.17 -15.57
C ALA A 270 3.66 -7.72 -15.05
N LEU A 271 4.34 -7.45 -13.92
CA LEU A 271 4.55 -6.10 -13.40
C LEU A 271 5.26 -5.18 -14.41
N ASN A 272 6.29 -5.69 -15.09
CA ASN A 272 7.09 -4.93 -16.04
C ASN A 272 6.48 -4.88 -17.45
N SER A 273 5.33 -5.51 -17.67
CA SER A 273 4.69 -5.52 -18.99
C SER A 273 4.17 -4.13 -19.38
N LYS A 274 4.10 -3.89 -20.70
CA LYS A 274 3.50 -2.67 -21.24
C LYS A 274 2.05 -2.51 -20.76
N GLU A 275 1.27 -3.58 -20.77
CA GLU A 275 -0.13 -3.59 -20.33
C GLU A 275 -0.29 -3.16 -18.88
N SER A 276 0.54 -3.68 -17.95
CA SER A 276 0.50 -3.26 -16.56
C SER A 276 0.89 -1.80 -16.40
N ASN A 277 1.94 -1.34 -17.11
CA ASN A 277 2.40 0.04 -17.02
C ASN A 277 1.33 1.04 -17.51
N GLU A 278 0.62 0.71 -18.59
CA GLU A 278 -0.50 1.51 -19.09
C GLU A 278 -1.62 1.57 -18.06
N LYS A 279 -2.06 0.42 -17.55
CA LYS A 279 -3.11 0.35 -16.51
C LYS A 279 -2.71 1.04 -15.21
N PHE A 280 -1.46 0.92 -14.77
CA PHE A 280 -0.98 1.65 -13.60
C PHE A 280 -1.02 3.16 -13.83
N THR A 281 -0.56 3.64 -14.98
CA THR A 281 -0.61 5.06 -15.33
C THR A 281 -2.05 5.59 -15.35
N GLU A 282 -2.96 4.87 -15.98
CA GLU A 282 -4.40 5.21 -16.00
C GLU A 282 -5.00 5.29 -14.60
N ASN A 283 -4.54 4.45 -13.68
CA ASN A 283 -4.97 4.43 -12.28
C ASN A 283 -4.12 5.31 -11.35
N MET A 284 -3.32 6.24 -11.87
CA MET A 284 -2.45 7.11 -11.06
C MET A 284 -1.52 6.33 -10.12
N MET A 285 -1.04 5.20 -10.59
CA MET A 285 -0.07 4.35 -9.93
C MET A 285 1.22 4.30 -10.73
N PHE A 286 2.32 3.97 -10.08
CA PHE A 286 3.60 3.73 -10.73
C PHE A 286 4.36 2.58 -10.07
N ILE A 287 5.22 1.95 -10.83
CA ILE A 287 6.10 0.88 -10.36
C ILE A 287 7.51 1.43 -10.08
N THR A 288 8.24 0.72 -9.26
CA THR A 288 9.65 0.97 -8.97
C THR A 288 10.45 -0.29 -9.29
N PRO A 289 11.01 -0.43 -10.51
CA PRO A 289 11.67 -1.67 -10.92
C PRO A 289 12.75 -2.17 -9.98
N ALA A 290 13.46 -1.27 -9.29
CA ALA A 290 14.43 -1.64 -8.26
C ALA A 290 13.82 -2.38 -7.06
N GLU A 291 12.51 -2.34 -6.89
CA GLU A 291 11.76 -3.04 -5.83
C GLU A 291 11.01 -4.29 -6.36
N HIS A 292 11.35 -4.76 -7.57
CA HIS A 292 10.86 -6.02 -8.13
C HIS A 292 11.75 -7.21 -7.75
N THR A 293 12.59 -7.06 -6.73
CA THR A 293 13.38 -8.14 -6.12
C THR A 293 13.15 -8.16 -4.61
N PRO A 294 13.34 -9.30 -3.95
CA PRO A 294 13.25 -9.40 -2.50
C PRO A 294 14.17 -8.42 -1.77
N GLU A 295 15.41 -8.27 -2.25
CA GLU A 295 16.42 -7.37 -1.71
C GLU A 295 15.98 -5.91 -1.86
N GLY A 296 15.46 -5.54 -3.04
CA GLY A 296 14.95 -4.21 -3.32
C GLY A 296 13.76 -3.83 -2.42
N VAL A 297 12.82 -4.76 -2.22
CA VAL A 297 11.71 -4.57 -1.27
C VAL A 297 12.24 -4.37 0.15
N ARG A 298 13.12 -5.27 0.64
CA ARG A 298 13.68 -5.17 2.00
C ARG A 298 14.45 -3.86 2.19
N ALA A 299 15.30 -3.48 1.23
CA ALA A 299 16.04 -2.21 1.27
C ALA A 299 15.09 -1.00 1.29
N SER A 300 14.01 -1.05 0.53
CA SER A 300 12.99 0.00 0.52
C SER A 300 12.27 0.10 1.86
N MET A 301 11.89 -1.03 2.47
CA MET A 301 11.25 -1.03 3.78
C MET A 301 12.16 -0.48 4.88
N VAL A 302 13.46 -0.80 4.85
CA VAL A 302 14.45 -0.22 5.77
C VAL A 302 14.50 1.31 5.61
N ARG A 303 14.60 1.82 4.37
CA ARG A 303 14.60 3.27 4.10
C ARG A 303 13.31 3.94 4.58
N LEU A 304 12.14 3.34 4.33
CA LEU A 304 10.86 3.90 4.79
C LEU A 304 10.79 3.95 6.32
N ARG A 305 11.26 2.92 7.02
CA ARG A 305 11.34 2.92 8.48
C ARG A 305 12.25 4.06 8.99
N GLN A 306 13.43 4.21 8.41
CA GLN A 306 14.39 5.28 8.79
C GLN A 306 13.77 6.69 8.64
N VAL A 307 12.99 6.92 7.59
CA VAL A 307 12.35 8.24 7.34
C VAL A 307 11.14 8.46 8.25
N TRP A 308 10.26 7.48 8.37
CA TRP A 308 8.93 7.70 8.94
C TRP A 308 8.76 7.25 10.40
N GLN A 309 9.57 6.30 10.91
CA GLN A 309 9.46 5.88 12.30
C GLN A 309 9.76 7.01 13.31
N PRO A 310 10.77 7.88 13.11
CA PRO A 310 10.99 9.01 14.01
C PRO A 310 9.81 9.98 14.06
N ILE A 311 9.05 10.09 12.96
CA ILE A 311 7.83 10.90 12.89
C ILE A 311 6.70 10.19 13.60
N ALA A 312 6.48 8.90 13.30
CA ALA A 312 5.44 8.09 13.91
C ALA A 312 5.56 7.99 15.44
N GLN A 313 6.78 7.98 15.98
CA GLN A 313 7.04 7.95 17.43
C GLN A 313 6.60 9.23 18.16
N LYS A 314 6.58 10.37 17.48
CA LYS A 314 6.11 11.65 18.03
C LYS A 314 4.60 11.77 18.04
N ILE A 315 3.93 10.95 17.24
CA ILE A 315 2.48 10.96 17.04
C ILE A 315 1.88 9.87 17.92
N LYS A 316 1.00 10.25 18.84
CA LYS A 316 0.19 9.25 19.58
C LYS A 316 -0.91 8.70 18.67
N PRO A 317 -1.22 7.40 18.75
CA PRO A 317 -2.28 6.78 17.98
C PRO A 317 -3.66 7.35 18.26
#